data_fea7dfc6a7d554d9821a93c532a46f09
#
_entry.id   fea7dfc6a7d554d9821a93c532a46f09
#
_cell.length_a   1.000
_cell.length_b   1.000
_cell.length_c   1.000
_cell.angle_alpha   90.00
_cell.angle_beta   90.00
_cell.angle_gamma   90.00
#
_symmetry.space_group_name_H-M   'P 1'
#
loop_
_entity.id
_entity.type
_entity.pdbx_description
1 polymer ?
#
loop_
_entity_poly.entity_id
_entity_poly.type
_entity_poly.pdbx_seq_one_letter_code
_entity_poly.pdbx_strand_id
1 'polypeptide(L)'
;FPVLSRNFEIETEMTIHAIDKNMQVENVVIEYRDRPEGSESKLNTYADGFKVLKTIVKMFKNYKPLEFFSLIAAVLFVVGMAFFIPVLVHFLEVGTVEKIPTLIVSGFVILTAIICWFSGIILSTLVNQHKQDFEYQTQMVTNRYKDLFPEKK
;
A
#
# COMPACT_ATOMS: atom_id res chain seq x y z
N PHE A 1 13.14 -14.69 3.55
CA PHE A 1 12.12 -13.64 3.72
C PHE A 1 12.79 -12.31 4.04
N PRO A 2 12.72 -11.31 3.16
CA PRO A 2 13.32 -10.01 3.42
C PRO A 2 12.44 -9.20 4.38
N VAL A 3 12.71 -9.31 5.67
CA VAL A 3 12.05 -8.50 6.70
C VAL A 3 12.65 -7.09 6.68
N LEU A 4 11.82 -6.10 6.42
CA LEU A 4 12.20 -4.68 6.38
C LEU A 4 11.92 -3.96 7.69
N SER A 5 11.04 -4.52 8.52
CA SER A 5 10.62 -3.94 9.80
C SER A 5 11.49 -4.44 10.96
N ARG A 6 11.63 -3.59 11.99
CA ARG A 6 12.30 -3.90 13.25
C ARG A 6 11.27 -3.77 14.38
N ASN A 7 11.29 -4.65 15.37
CA ASN A 7 10.38 -4.70 16.52
C ASN A 7 9.00 -5.35 16.25
N PHE A 8 7.95 -4.90 16.92
CA PHE A 8 6.59 -5.47 16.87
C PHE A 8 5.92 -5.47 15.48
N GLU A 9 6.46 -4.74 14.53
CA GLU A 9 5.94 -4.64 13.17
C GLU A 9 6.25 -5.91 12.35
N ILE A 10 7.20 -6.74 12.80
CA ILE A 10 7.64 -7.96 12.09
C ILE A 10 6.49 -8.96 11.93
N GLU A 11 5.70 -9.17 12.97
CA GLU A 11 4.57 -10.12 12.93
C GLU A 11 3.52 -9.70 11.90
N THR A 12 3.21 -8.40 11.88
CA THR A 12 2.26 -7.84 10.90
C THR A 12 2.81 -7.96 9.48
N GLU A 13 4.09 -7.66 9.29
CA GLU A 13 4.75 -7.76 7.98
C GLU A 13 4.77 -9.21 7.48
N MET A 14 5.14 -10.17 8.33
CA MET A 14 5.15 -11.59 8.00
C MET A 14 3.74 -12.09 7.61
N THR A 15 2.72 -11.72 8.37
CA THR A 15 1.34 -12.11 8.10
C THR A 15 0.86 -11.55 6.76
N ILE A 16 1.09 -10.27 6.50
CA ILE A 16 0.69 -9.64 5.25
C ILE A 16 1.46 -10.26 4.07
N HIS A 17 2.75 -10.54 4.24
CA HIS A 17 3.54 -11.19 3.19
C HIS A 17 3.04 -12.61 2.89
N ALA A 18 2.73 -13.39 3.91
CA ALA A 18 2.20 -14.73 3.75
C ALA A 18 0.87 -14.72 2.98
N ILE A 19 -0.03 -13.78 3.31
CA ILE A 19 -1.31 -13.61 2.61
C ILE A 19 -1.08 -13.12 1.17
N ASP A 20 -0.21 -12.13 0.96
CA ASP A 20 0.08 -11.56 -0.36
C ASP A 20 0.67 -12.60 -1.33
N LYS A 21 1.44 -13.54 -0.82
CA LYS A 21 2.08 -14.62 -1.60
C LYS A 21 1.31 -15.94 -1.59
N ASN A 22 0.07 -15.94 -1.08
CA ASN A 22 -0.78 -17.15 -0.94
C ASN A 22 -0.03 -18.32 -0.27
N MET A 23 0.81 -18.00 0.73
CA MET A 23 1.52 -19.03 1.47
C MET A 23 0.56 -19.78 2.39
N GLN A 24 0.76 -21.08 2.54
CA GLN A 24 0.02 -21.88 3.49
C GLN A 24 0.45 -21.50 4.91
N VAL A 25 -0.51 -21.12 5.75
CA VAL A 25 -0.27 -20.74 7.16
C VAL A 25 -0.97 -21.76 8.05
N GLU A 26 -0.22 -22.35 8.98
CA GLU A 26 -0.74 -23.28 9.96
C GLU A 26 -0.58 -22.72 11.36
N ASN A 27 -1.61 -22.86 12.18
CA ASN A 27 -1.59 -22.41 13.57
C ASN A 27 -1.19 -23.57 14.49
N VAL A 28 -0.15 -23.35 15.27
CA VAL A 28 0.31 -24.29 16.29
C VAL A 28 -0.05 -23.76 17.67
N VAL A 29 -0.70 -24.59 18.47
CA VAL A 29 -1.01 -24.27 19.86
C VAL A 29 0.26 -24.41 20.69
N ILE A 30 0.68 -23.32 21.34
CA ILE A 30 1.83 -23.29 22.23
C ILE A 30 1.40 -22.99 23.67
N GLU A 31 2.08 -23.55 24.65
CA GLU A 31 1.90 -23.15 26.05
C GLU A 31 2.47 -21.76 26.27
N TYR A 32 1.66 -20.84 26.76
CA TYR A 32 2.09 -19.49 27.12
C TYR A 32 2.34 -19.41 28.63
N ARG A 33 3.55 -19.02 29.02
CA ARG A 33 3.86 -18.68 30.41
C ARG A 33 3.63 -17.20 30.63
N ASP A 34 2.86 -16.87 31.66
CA ASP A 34 2.69 -15.48 32.07
C ASP A 34 4.02 -14.84 32.47
N ARG A 35 4.12 -13.55 32.24
CA ARG A 35 5.30 -12.78 32.61
C ARG A 35 5.49 -12.79 34.12
N PRO A 36 6.74 -12.82 34.63
CA PRO A 36 6.98 -12.67 36.06
C PRO A 36 6.38 -11.38 36.60
N GLU A 37 5.83 -11.43 37.81
CA GLU A 37 5.30 -10.26 38.50
C GLU A 37 6.39 -9.17 38.61
N GLY A 38 6.05 -7.94 38.24
CA GLY A 38 6.96 -6.79 38.21
C GLY A 38 7.56 -6.42 36.86
N SER A 39 7.24 -7.14 35.79
CA SER A 39 7.68 -6.71 34.44
C SER A 39 6.73 -5.65 33.88
N GLU A 40 7.18 -4.40 33.84
CA GLU A 40 6.42 -3.32 33.22
C GLU A 40 6.46 -3.40 31.69
N SER A 41 5.34 -3.12 31.03
CA SER A 41 5.28 -2.99 29.60
C SER A 41 6.00 -1.71 29.16
N LYS A 42 7.06 -1.86 28.36
CA LYS A 42 7.81 -0.73 27.77
C LYS A 42 7.06 -0.07 26.60
N LEU A 43 5.80 -0.40 26.37
CA LEU A 43 4.98 0.14 25.29
C LEU A 43 4.49 1.55 25.65
N ASN A 44 4.92 2.54 24.87
CA ASN A 44 4.36 3.88 24.92
C ASN A 44 3.19 3.96 23.94
N THR A 45 1.94 3.86 24.46
CA THR A 45 0.71 3.68 23.69
C THR A 45 0.56 4.68 22.54
N TYR A 46 0.88 5.96 22.75
CA TYR A 46 0.74 6.98 21.71
C TYR A 46 1.87 6.93 20.67
N ALA A 47 3.12 6.81 21.11
CA ALA A 47 4.25 6.77 20.21
C ALA A 47 4.28 5.49 19.38
N ASP A 48 3.95 4.37 19.99
CA ASP A 48 3.93 3.07 19.29
C ASP A 48 2.68 2.94 18.41
N GLY A 49 1.53 3.50 18.83
CA GLY A 49 0.34 3.60 17.99
C GLY A 49 0.58 4.39 16.69
N PHE A 50 1.32 5.51 16.77
CA PHE A 50 1.68 6.28 15.57
C PHE A 50 2.65 5.51 14.65
N LYS A 51 3.60 4.75 15.20
CA LYS A 51 4.48 3.88 14.40
C LYS A 51 3.70 2.80 13.68
N VAL A 52 2.76 2.14 14.38
CA VAL A 52 1.87 1.14 13.77
C VAL A 52 1.04 1.75 12.64
N LEU A 53 0.45 2.92 12.86
CA LEU A 53 -0.32 3.62 11.82
C LEU A 53 0.54 3.95 10.59
N LYS A 54 1.76 4.46 10.81
CA LYS A 54 2.72 4.73 9.72
C LYS A 54 3.06 3.46 8.95
N THR A 55 3.23 2.34 9.66
CA THR A 55 3.53 1.05 9.05
C THR A 55 2.35 0.54 8.23
N ILE A 56 1.12 0.66 8.74
CA ILE A 56 -0.09 0.30 7.99
C ILE A 56 -0.20 1.12 6.68
N VAL A 57 -0.01 2.44 6.75
CA VAL A 57 -0.03 3.31 5.54
C VAL A 57 1.07 2.92 4.56
N LYS A 58 2.30 2.65 5.05
CA LYS A 58 3.42 2.18 4.22
C LYS A 58 3.09 0.84 3.55
N MET A 59 2.52 -0.10 4.29
CA MET A 59 2.12 -1.40 3.77
C MET A 59 0.98 -1.27 2.75
N PHE A 60 -0.05 -0.48 3.04
CA PHE A 60 -1.15 -0.22 2.10
C PHE A 60 -0.62 0.34 0.77
N LYS A 61 0.29 1.32 0.84
CA LYS A 61 0.95 1.88 -0.35
C LYS A 61 1.74 0.82 -1.14
N ASN A 62 2.41 -0.12 -0.45
CA ASN A 62 3.29 -1.09 -1.10
C ASN A 62 2.54 -2.30 -1.66
N TYR A 63 1.49 -2.77 -0.98
CA TYR A 63 0.74 -3.98 -1.37
C TYR A 63 -0.47 -3.70 -2.25
N LYS A 64 -1.09 -2.50 -2.08
CA LYS A 64 -2.27 -2.08 -2.86
C LYS A 64 -2.10 -0.65 -3.39
N PRO A 65 -1.07 -0.42 -4.21
CA PRO A 65 -0.74 0.94 -4.66
C PRO A 65 -1.86 1.58 -5.48
N LEU A 66 -2.56 0.82 -6.32
CA LEU A 66 -3.66 1.36 -7.11
C LEU A 66 -4.75 1.98 -6.23
N GLU A 67 -5.19 1.26 -5.21
CA GLU A 67 -6.24 1.73 -4.28
C GLU A 67 -5.76 2.95 -3.50
N PHE A 68 -4.50 2.93 -3.03
CA PHE A 68 -3.89 4.04 -2.30
C PHE A 68 -3.79 5.32 -3.14
N PHE A 69 -3.23 5.21 -4.34
CA PHE A 69 -3.03 6.37 -5.20
C PHE A 69 -4.34 6.84 -5.86
N SER A 70 -5.29 5.93 -6.14
CA SER A 70 -6.60 6.32 -6.67
C SER A 70 -7.44 7.10 -5.64
N LEU A 71 -7.34 6.77 -4.36
CA LEU A 71 -7.98 7.54 -3.29
C LEU A 71 -7.44 8.97 -3.23
N ILE A 72 -6.11 9.14 -3.26
CA ILE A 72 -5.46 10.46 -3.27
C ILE A 72 -5.85 11.21 -4.54
N ALA A 73 -5.81 10.57 -5.70
CA ALA A 73 -6.18 11.15 -6.97
C ALA A 73 -7.65 11.61 -6.99
N ALA A 74 -8.56 10.82 -6.44
CA ALA A 74 -9.97 11.19 -6.33
C ALA A 74 -10.18 12.43 -5.45
N VAL A 75 -9.50 12.52 -4.31
CA VAL A 75 -9.57 13.71 -3.44
C VAL A 75 -9.04 14.95 -4.16
N LEU A 76 -7.85 14.85 -4.79
CA LEU A 76 -7.27 15.96 -5.55
C LEU A 76 -8.16 16.37 -6.73
N PHE A 77 -8.75 15.41 -7.42
CA PHE A 77 -9.66 15.68 -8.54
C PHE A 77 -10.90 16.44 -8.08
N VAL A 78 -11.54 16.00 -6.99
CA VAL A 78 -12.72 16.67 -6.40
C VAL A 78 -12.35 18.10 -5.99
N VAL A 79 -11.22 18.30 -5.32
CA VAL A 79 -10.75 19.64 -4.93
C VAL A 79 -10.48 20.50 -6.16
N GLY A 80 -9.78 19.96 -7.17
CA GLY A 80 -9.51 20.68 -8.41
C GLY A 80 -10.78 21.11 -9.13
N MET A 81 -11.79 20.19 -9.23
CA MET A 81 -13.08 20.49 -9.84
C MET A 81 -13.88 21.51 -9.04
N ALA A 82 -13.83 21.49 -7.71
CA ALA A 82 -14.51 22.45 -6.87
C ALA A 82 -14.05 23.90 -7.13
N PHE A 83 -12.77 24.09 -7.46
CA PHE A 83 -12.23 25.39 -7.86
C PHE A 83 -12.41 25.69 -9.35
N PHE A 84 -12.40 24.69 -10.21
CA PHE A 84 -12.50 24.84 -11.65
C PHE A 84 -13.93 25.18 -12.11
N ILE A 85 -14.93 24.48 -11.57
CA ILE A 85 -16.34 24.64 -12.01
C ILE A 85 -16.85 26.07 -11.85
N PRO A 86 -16.65 26.78 -10.74
CA PRO A 86 -17.12 28.17 -10.61
C PRO A 86 -16.48 29.11 -11.63
N VAL A 87 -15.21 28.89 -11.98
CA VAL A 87 -14.51 29.70 -12.99
C VAL A 87 -15.07 29.43 -14.37
N LEU A 88 -15.36 28.15 -14.67
CA LEU A 88 -15.96 27.73 -15.94
C LEU A 88 -17.38 28.28 -16.10
N VAL A 89 -18.22 28.22 -15.08
CA VAL A 89 -19.60 28.76 -15.10
C VAL A 89 -19.58 30.26 -15.33
N HIS A 90 -18.74 31.00 -14.61
CA HIS A 90 -18.59 32.44 -14.81
C HIS A 90 -18.11 32.82 -16.21
N PHE A 91 -17.19 32.05 -16.77
CA PHE A 91 -16.75 32.21 -18.16
C PHE A 91 -17.87 32.02 -19.16
N LEU A 92 -18.76 31.03 -18.96
CA LEU A 92 -19.90 30.77 -19.86
C LEU A 92 -20.98 31.86 -19.79
N GLU A 93 -21.10 32.53 -18.64
CA GLU A 93 -22.08 33.62 -18.45
C GLU A 93 -21.57 34.97 -18.97
N VAL A 94 -20.33 35.29 -18.77
CA VAL A 94 -19.74 36.64 -18.98
C VAL A 94 -18.85 36.67 -20.24
N GLY A 95 -18.32 35.50 -20.68
CA GLY A 95 -17.41 35.40 -21.81
C GLY A 95 -15.96 35.82 -21.49
N THR A 96 -15.63 36.20 -20.24
CA THR A 96 -14.31 36.62 -19.80
C THR A 96 -13.84 35.84 -18.59
N VAL A 97 -12.52 35.56 -18.51
CA VAL A 97 -11.91 34.87 -17.38
C VAL A 97 -11.32 35.88 -16.42
N GLU A 98 -12.05 36.26 -15.39
CA GLU A 98 -11.57 37.23 -14.38
C GLU A 98 -10.58 36.61 -13.38
N LYS A 99 -10.72 35.30 -13.08
CA LYS A 99 -9.94 34.59 -12.05
C LYS A 99 -8.87 33.68 -12.67
N ILE A 100 -7.98 34.25 -13.52
CA ILE A 100 -6.91 33.52 -14.19
C ILE A 100 -6.02 32.72 -13.20
N PRO A 101 -5.57 33.27 -12.04
CA PRO A 101 -4.75 32.52 -11.10
C PRO A 101 -5.47 31.26 -10.56
N THR A 102 -6.77 31.36 -10.27
CA THR A 102 -7.55 30.21 -9.80
C THR A 102 -7.69 29.14 -10.88
N LEU A 103 -7.91 29.54 -12.13
CA LEU A 103 -7.95 28.60 -13.25
C LEU A 103 -6.63 27.83 -13.41
N ILE A 104 -5.50 28.53 -13.33
CA ILE A 104 -4.17 27.91 -13.44
C ILE A 104 -3.95 26.92 -12.29
N VAL A 105 -4.22 27.34 -11.05
CA VAL A 105 -4.02 26.47 -9.89
C VAL A 105 -4.93 25.23 -9.96
N SER A 106 -6.21 25.41 -10.29
CA SER A 106 -7.14 24.27 -10.42
C SER A 106 -6.72 23.32 -11.53
N GLY A 107 -6.22 23.81 -12.65
CA GLY A 107 -5.66 23.00 -13.74
C GLY A 107 -4.46 22.17 -13.30
N PHE A 108 -3.52 22.74 -12.56
CA PHE A 108 -2.38 22.01 -12.01
C PHE A 108 -2.79 20.95 -10.98
N VAL A 109 -3.80 21.24 -10.13
CA VAL A 109 -4.32 20.25 -9.17
C VAL A 109 -4.95 19.07 -9.90
N ILE A 110 -5.77 19.31 -10.94
CA ILE A 110 -6.37 18.25 -11.76
C ILE A 110 -5.29 17.45 -12.49
N LEU A 111 -4.29 18.10 -13.07
CA LEU A 111 -3.18 17.42 -13.73
C LEU A 111 -2.41 16.52 -12.74
N THR A 112 -2.16 17.03 -11.52
CA THR A 112 -1.52 16.25 -10.46
C THR A 112 -2.36 15.04 -10.06
N ALA A 113 -3.67 15.17 -10.00
CA ALA A 113 -4.59 14.05 -9.73
C ALA A 113 -4.45 12.95 -10.81
N ILE A 114 -4.41 13.33 -12.08
CA ILE A 114 -4.24 12.40 -13.21
C ILE A 114 -2.89 11.68 -13.11
N ILE A 115 -1.80 12.42 -12.87
CA ILE A 115 -0.45 11.84 -12.71
C ILE A 115 -0.42 10.86 -11.53
N CYS A 116 -1.06 11.21 -10.41
CA CYS A 116 -1.15 10.37 -9.24
C CYS A 116 -1.88 9.05 -9.54
N TRP A 117 -2.98 9.12 -10.28
CA TRP A 117 -3.74 7.94 -10.71
C TRP A 117 -2.91 7.01 -11.61
N PHE A 118 -2.24 7.55 -12.64
CA PHE A 118 -1.35 6.78 -13.50
C PHE A 118 -0.20 6.13 -12.72
N SER A 119 0.36 6.85 -11.74
CA SER A 119 1.39 6.30 -10.86
C SER A 119 0.88 5.07 -10.09
N GLY A 120 -0.38 5.11 -9.62
CA GLY A 120 -1.03 3.96 -8.98
C GLY A 120 -1.13 2.75 -9.91
N ILE A 121 -1.49 2.94 -11.17
CA ILE A 121 -1.59 1.87 -12.18
C ILE A 121 -0.20 1.25 -12.42
N ILE A 122 0.81 2.06 -12.64
CA ILE A 122 2.18 1.58 -12.90
C ILE A 122 2.70 0.77 -11.71
N LEU A 123 2.56 1.29 -10.49
CA LEU A 123 3.00 0.59 -9.28
C LEU A 123 2.22 -0.71 -9.04
N SER A 124 0.93 -0.74 -9.33
CA SER A 124 0.11 -1.95 -9.23
C SER A 124 0.59 -3.02 -10.20
N THR A 125 0.93 -2.64 -11.43
CA THR A 125 1.50 -3.57 -12.42
C THR A 125 2.82 -4.15 -11.94
N LEU A 126 3.70 -3.33 -11.35
CA LEU A 126 4.97 -3.80 -10.78
C LEU A 126 4.76 -4.78 -9.63
N VAL A 127 3.82 -4.51 -8.72
CA VAL A 127 3.49 -5.43 -7.63
C VAL A 127 2.99 -6.78 -8.17
N ASN A 128 2.13 -6.76 -9.18
CA ASN A 128 1.63 -7.98 -9.81
C ASN A 128 2.75 -8.76 -10.52
N GLN A 129 3.68 -8.10 -11.20
CA GLN A 129 4.85 -8.74 -11.79
C GLN A 129 5.71 -9.41 -10.71
N HIS A 130 5.97 -8.74 -9.59
CA HIS A 130 6.71 -9.34 -8.47
C HIS A 130 6.04 -10.59 -7.89
N LYS A 131 4.69 -10.64 -7.86
CA LYS A 131 3.96 -11.85 -7.44
C LYS A 131 4.18 -13.00 -8.42
N GLN A 132 4.06 -12.74 -9.72
CA GLN A 132 4.28 -13.73 -10.77
C GLN A 132 5.72 -14.25 -10.75
N ASP A 133 6.70 -13.38 -10.58
CA ASP A 133 8.11 -13.77 -10.48
C ASP A 133 8.36 -14.67 -9.27
N PHE A 134 7.74 -14.37 -8.13
CA PHE A 134 7.84 -15.20 -6.94
C PHE A 134 7.23 -16.59 -7.16
N GLU A 135 6.06 -16.70 -7.76
CA GLU A 135 5.42 -17.97 -8.08
C GLU A 135 6.28 -18.78 -9.06
N TYR A 136 6.82 -18.14 -10.09
CA TYR A 136 7.71 -18.79 -11.05
C TYR A 136 8.98 -19.33 -10.40
N GLN A 137 9.63 -18.54 -9.54
CA GLN A 137 10.81 -18.99 -8.79
C GLN A 137 10.49 -20.15 -7.85
N THR A 138 9.34 -20.10 -7.18
CA THR A 138 8.89 -21.18 -6.28
C THR A 138 8.66 -22.48 -7.05
N GLN A 139 8.05 -22.41 -8.24
CA GLN A 139 7.86 -23.57 -9.11
C GLN A 139 9.19 -24.15 -9.59
N MET A 140 10.13 -23.28 -9.98
CA MET A 140 11.47 -23.73 -10.40
C MET A 140 12.20 -24.47 -9.28
N VAL A 141 12.17 -23.93 -8.05
CA VAL A 141 12.79 -24.57 -6.88
C VAL A 141 12.11 -25.90 -6.58
N THR A 142 10.79 -25.94 -6.61
CA THR A 142 10.00 -27.17 -6.36
C THR A 142 10.30 -28.26 -7.39
N ASN A 143 10.35 -27.92 -8.65
CA ASN A 143 10.68 -28.88 -9.71
C ASN A 143 12.11 -29.41 -9.57
N ARG A 144 13.08 -28.52 -9.30
CA ARG A 144 14.47 -28.94 -9.07
C ARG A 144 14.58 -29.86 -7.84
N TYR A 145 13.82 -29.58 -6.78
CA TYR A 145 13.79 -30.45 -5.60
C TYR A 145 13.23 -31.84 -5.92
N LYS A 146 12.15 -31.93 -6.69
CA LYS A 146 11.57 -33.21 -7.14
C LYS A 146 12.53 -34.01 -8.02
N ASP A 147 13.30 -33.35 -8.87
CA ASP A 147 14.31 -33.99 -9.71
C ASP A 147 15.48 -34.54 -8.88
N LEU A 148 15.89 -33.84 -7.84
CA LEU A 148 16.99 -34.25 -6.97
C LEU A 148 16.58 -35.34 -5.95
N PHE A 149 15.32 -35.32 -5.52
CA PHE A 149 14.77 -36.24 -4.52
C PHE A 149 13.48 -36.88 -5.06
N PRO A 150 13.56 -37.77 -6.06
CA PRO A 150 12.38 -38.47 -6.56
C PRO A 150 11.73 -39.27 -5.41
N GLU A 151 10.45 -39.06 -5.17
CA GLU A 151 9.67 -39.86 -4.22
C GLU A 151 9.79 -41.34 -4.65
N LYS A 152 10.39 -42.17 -3.76
CA LYS A 152 10.36 -43.62 -3.94
C LYS A 152 8.91 -44.07 -3.78
N LYS A 153 8.33 -44.49 -4.91
CA LYS A 153 7.05 -45.20 -4.90
C LYS A 153 7.17 -46.52 -4.16
#